data_fca0598d972f006bcd4d60f90eec4bab
#
_entry.id   fca0598d972f006bcd4d60f90eec4bab
#
_cell.length_a   1.000
_cell.length_b   1.000
_cell.length_c   1.000
_cell.angle_alpha   90.00
_cell.angle_beta   90.00
_cell.angle_gamma   90.00
#
_symmetry.space_group_name_H-M   'P 1'
#
loop_
_entity.id
_entity.type
_entity.pdbx_description
1 polymer ?
#
loop_
_entity_poly.entity_id
_entity_poly.type
_entity_poly.pdbx_seq_one_letter_code
_entity_poly.pdbx_strand_id
1 'polypeptide(L)'
;MKISKIYLDMDGVLCNFERRYFERYNELPGSMRDRKDFNVHWDDFILNYQFETLDWWPGGQDLLTYVNFLHNEHGIEVEMLTSSGGQKHHIEVAKQKQVWLDSKGILFKANV
;
A
#
# COMPACT_ATOMS: atom_id res chain seq x y z
N MET A 1 -23.82 14.50 -11.13
CA MET A 1 -23.60 13.48 -10.12
C MET A 1 -22.62 14.00 -9.08
N LYS A 2 -22.93 13.82 -7.81
CA LYS A 2 -22.10 14.30 -6.70
C LYS A 2 -21.26 13.15 -6.15
N ILE A 3 -19.94 13.32 -6.12
CA ILE A 3 -19.06 12.35 -5.48
C ILE A 3 -19.05 12.64 -3.99
N SER A 4 -19.37 11.65 -3.17
CA SER A 4 -19.41 11.79 -1.71
C SER A 4 -18.29 11.03 -1.01
N LYS A 5 -17.67 10.05 -1.69
CA LYS A 5 -16.63 9.21 -1.10
C LYS A 5 -15.65 8.73 -2.15
N ILE A 6 -14.37 8.67 -1.77
CA ILE A 6 -13.30 8.13 -2.59
C ILE A 6 -12.68 6.94 -1.84
N TYR A 7 -12.51 5.82 -2.54
CA TYR A 7 -11.73 4.70 -2.06
C TYR A 7 -10.37 4.75 -2.73
N LEU A 8 -9.31 4.79 -1.94
CA LEU A 8 -7.95 4.94 -2.43
C LEU A 8 -7.15 3.69 -2.11
N ASP A 9 -6.60 3.05 -3.14
CA ASP A 9 -5.74 1.87 -2.99
C ASP A 9 -4.32 2.32 -2.64
N MET A 10 -3.54 1.43 -2.03
CA MET A 10 -2.15 1.70 -1.68
C MET A 10 -1.17 1.10 -2.69
N ASP A 11 -1.14 -0.24 -2.82
CA ASP A 11 -0.17 -0.92 -3.68
C ASP A 11 -0.47 -0.64 -5.16
N GLY A 12 0.55 -0.16 -5.89
CA GLY A 12 0.39 0.17 -7.30
C GLY A 12 -0.35 1.49 -7.55
N VAL A 13 -0.65 2.25 -6.50
CA VAL A 13 -1.31 3.56 -6.60
C VAL A 13 -0.53 4.61 -5.82
N LEU A 14 -0.25 4.36 -4.55
CA LEU A 14 0.53 5.26 -3.70
C LEU A 14 1.92 4.72 -3.44
N CYS A 15 2.07 3.45 -3.10
CA CYS A 15 3.34 2.85 -2.77
C CYS A 15 3.73 1.76 -3.77
N ASN A 16 5.04 1.54 -3.90
CA ASN A 16 5.60 0.68 -4.94
C ASN A 16 6.11 -0.64 -4.34
N PHE A 17 5.19 -1.53 -4.00
CA PHE A 17 5.47 -2.86 -3.54
C PHE A 17 6.23 -3.68 -4.59
N GLU A 18 5.77 -3.62 -5.84
CA GLU A 18 6.31 -4.40 -6.94
C GLU A 18 7.81 -4.16 -7.15
N ARG A 19 8.23 -2.88 -7.11
CA ARG A 19 9.62 -2.51 -7.27
C ARG A 19 10.50 -3.08 -6.14
N ARG A 20 10.07 -2.94 -4.89
CA ARG A 20 10.81 -3.46 -3.74
C ARG A 20 10.90 -4.98 -3.80
N TYR A 21 9.82 -5.64 -4.18
CA TYR A 21 9.80 -7.08 -4.32
C TYR A 21 10.82 -7.52 -5.39
N PHE A 22 10.83 -6.86 -6.55
CA PHE A 22 11.79 -7.15 -7.61
C PHE A 22 13.25 -6.91 -7.15
N GLU A 23 13.49 -5.83 -6.42
CA GLU A 23 14.83 -5.51 -5.93
C GLU A 23 15.36 -6.58 -4.97
N ARG A 24 14.49 -7.17 -4.15
CA ARG A 24 14.90 -8.17 -3.18
C ARG A 24 15.02 -9.58 -3.75
N TYR A 25 14.13 -9.96 -4.65
CA TYR A 25 13.99 -11.35 -5.08
C TYR A 25 14.28 -11.56 -6.57
N ASN A 26 14.55 -10.51 -7.31
CA ASN A 26 14.83 -10.55 -8.75
C ASN A 26 13.69 -11.18 -9.56
N GLU A 27 12.46 -11.07 -9.07
CA GLU A 27 11.23 -11.54 -9.70
C GLU A 27 10.10 -10.58 -9.43
N LEU A 28 9.12 -10.51 -10.33
CA LEU A 28 7.91 -9.75 -10.09
C LEU A 28 6.90 -10.60 -9.32
N PRO A 29 6.11 -10.02 -8.41
CA PRO A 29 5.12 -10.79 -7.64
C PRO A 29 4.14 -11.54 -8.53
N GLY A 30 3.69 -10.91 -9.63
CA GLY A 30 2.74 -11.49 -10.56
C GLY A 30 3.30 -12.59 -11.46
N SER A 31 4.62 -12.73 -11.53
CA SER A 31 5.26 -13.77 -12.33
C SER A 31 5.48 -15.05 -11.55
N MET A 32 5.26 -15.05 -10.25
CA MET A 32 5.45 -16.21 -9.39
C MET A 32 4.43 -17.28 -9.72
N ARG A 33 4.91 -18.43 -10.11
CA ARG A 33 4.07 -19.59 -10.42
C ARG A 33 4.10 -20.63 -9.32
N ASP A 34 5.18 -20.65 -8.55
CA ASP A 34 5.34 -21.54 -7.42
C ASP A 34 4.94 -20.82 -6.14
N ARG A 35 3.78 -21.19 -5.59
CA ARG A 35 3.26 -20.61 -4.36
C ARG A 35 4.18 -20.81 -3.17
N LYS A 36 4.98 -21.88 -3.19
CA LYS A 36 5.91 -22.16 -2.11
C LYS A 36 7.00 -21.09 -2.06
N ASP A 37 7.59 -20.76 -3.21
CA ASP A 37 8.60 -19.71 -3.28
C ASP A 37 8.00 -18.34 -2.95
N PHE A 38 6.80 -18.07 -3.45
CA PHE A 38 6.10 -16.83 -3.10
C PHE A 38 5.89 -16.72 -1.59
N ASN A 39 5.47 -17.81 -0.93
CA ASN A 39 5.25 -17.78 0.51
C ASN A 39 6.53 -17.52 1.29
N VAL A 40 7.65 -18.07 0.85
CA VAL A 40 8.97 -17.80 1.46
C VAL A 40 9.33 -16.33 1.30
N HIS A 41 9.18 -15.77 0.10
CA HIS A 41 9.43 -14.35 -0.17
C HIS A 41 8.50 -13.46 0.64
N TRP A 42 7.23 -13.83 0.74
CA TRP A 42 6.22 -13.07 1.48
C TRP A 42 6.58 -13.00 2.97
N ASP A 43 6.92 -14.15 3.57
CA ASP A 43 7.36 -14.19 4.96
C ASP A 43 8.59 -13.30 5.18
N ASP A 44 9.59 -13.41 4.32
CA ASP A 44 10.81 -12.58 4.39
C ASP A 44 10.49 -11.09 4.29
N PHE A 45 9.64 -10.72 3.35
CA PHE A 45 9.24 -9.33 3.11
C PHE A 45 8.62 -8.71 4.35
N ILE A 46 7.71 -9.44 4.98
CA ILE A 46 6.98 -8.96 6.16
C ILE A 46 7.87 -8.97 7.40
N LEU A 47 8.62 -10.05 7.61
CA LEU A 47 9.50 -10.15 8.79
C LEU A 47 10.64 -9.15 8.76
N ASN A 48 10.98 -8.60 7.60
CA ASN A 48 11.97 -7.54 7.45
C ASN A 48 11.36 -6.15 7.28
N TYR A 49 10.07 -5.99 7.62
CA TYR A 49 9.38 -4.69 7.69
C TYR A 49 9.41 -3.89 6.39
N GLN A 50 9.40 -4.56 5.25
CA GLN A 50 9.60 -3.90 3.97
C GLN A 50 8.46 -2.96 3.57
N PHE A 51 7.22 -3.22 4.04
CA PHE A 51 6.11 -2.32 3.75
C PHE A 51 6.29 -0.93 4.36
N GLU A 52 7.06 -0.82 5.45
CA GLU A 52 7.20 0.46 6.16
C GLU A 52 8.01 1.50 5.39
N THR A 53 8.83 1.09 4.43
CA THR A 53 9.79 1.95 3.74
C THR A 53 9.67 1.92 2.22
N LEU A 54 8.54 1.51 1.69
CA LEU A 54 8.34 1.47 0.24
C LEU A 54 8.48 2.85 -0.38
N ASP A 55 8.96 2.89 -1.61
CA ASP A 55 8.98 4.12 -2.39
C ASP A 55 7.57 4.49 -2.84
N TRP A 56 7.38 5.75 -3.22
CA TRP A 56 6.15 6.17 -3.87
C TRP A 56 5.97 5.47 -5.21
N TRP A 57 4.74 5.13 -5.53
CA TRP A 57 4.37 4.76 -6.89
C TRP A 57 4.47 5.99 -7.78
N PRO A 58 4.93 5.86 -9.05
CA PRO A 58 4.96 7.01 -9.96
C PRO A 58 3.60 7.71 -10.04
N GLY A 59 3.58 9.01 -9.74
CA GLY A 59 2.35 9.79 -9.68
C GLY A 59 1.57 9.69 -8.37
N GLY A 60 2.03 8.85 -7.41
CA GLY A 60 1.32 8.66 -6.14
C GLY A 60 1.23 9.94 -5.31
N GLN A 61 2.31 10.73 -5.25
CA GLN A 61 2.30 11.99 -4.52
C GLN A 61 1.33 13.00 -5.12
N ASP A 62 1.29 13.10 -6.46
CA ASP A 62 0.37 14.01 -7.14
C ASP A 62 -1.08 13.60 -6.91
N LEU A 63 -1.36 12.30 -6.97
CA LEU A 63 -2.69 11.79 -6.68
C LEU A 63 -3.11 12.11 -5.26
N LEU A 64 -2.22 11.90 -4.29
CA LEU A 64 -2.51 12.21 -2.88
C LEU A 64 -2.79 13.70 -2.69
N THR A 65 -2.03 14.56 -3.33
CA THR A 65 -2.25 16.02 -3.28
C THR A 65 -3.65 16.37 -3.77
N TYR A 66 -4.07 15.76 -4.87
CA TYR A 66 -5.40 15.99 -5.42
C TYR A 66 -6.50 15.47 -4.49
N VAL A 67 -6.32 14.27 -3.93
CA VAL A 67 -7.29 13.67 -3.01
C VAL A 67 -7.40 14.51 -1.74
N ASN A 68 -6.29 15.00 -1.20
CA ASN A 68 -6.32 15.91 -0.04
C ASN A 68 -7.07 17.20 -0.36
N PHE A 69 -6.90 17.74 -1.55
CA PHE A 69 -7.65 18.92 -1.99
C PHE A 69 -9.16 18.64 -1.98
N LEU A 70 -9.58 17.52 -2.57
CA LEU A 70 -11.00 17.15 -2.60
C LEU A 70 -11.56 16.97 -1.20
N HIS A 71 -10.81 16.33 -0.31
CA HIS A 71 -11.23 16.12 1.07
C HIS A 71 -11.36 17.44 1.84
N ASN A 72 -10.33 18.29 1.76
CA ASN A 72 -10.27 19.53 2.55
C ASN A 72 -11.19 20.62 2.00
N GLU A 73 -11.27 20.76 0.68
CA GLU A 73 -12.01 21.88 0.05
C GLU A 73 -13.45 21.51 -0.31
N HIS A 74 -13.73 20.23 -0.55
CA HIS A 74 -15.05 19.79 -0.98
C HIS A 74 -15.72 18.82 -0.02
N GLY A 75 -15.09 18.51 1.12
CA GLY A 75 -15.67 17.65 2.13
C GLY A 75 -15.87 16.21 1.70
N ILE A 76 -15.13 15.74 0.69
CA ILE A 76 -15.27 14.37 0.20
C ILE A 76 -14.59 13.42 1.18
N GLU A 77 -15.33 12.38 1.60
CA GLU A 77 -14.79 11.35 2.49
C GLU A 77 -13.79 10.47 1.73
N VAL A 78 -12.68 10.12 2.37
CA VAL A 78 -11.64 9.27 1.77
C VAL A 78 -11.38 8.07 2.67
N GLU A 79 -11.36 6.90 2.07
CA GLU A 79 -11.02 5.65 2.76
C GLU A 79 -9.91 4.93 2.02
N MET A 80 -8.86 4.54 2.76
CA MET A 80 -7.75 3.77 2.22
C MET A 80 -8.10 2.29 2.28
N LEU A 81 -8.22 1.64 1.12
CA LEU A 81 -8.45 0.20 1.03
C LEU A 81 -7.18 -0.49 0.59
N THR A 82 -6.77 -1.52 1.34
CA THR A 82 -5.57 -2.26 1.00
C THR A 82 -5.71 -3.71 1.46
N SER A 83 -5.01 -4.62 0.77
CA SER A 83 -5.03 -6.03 1.10
C SER A 83 -3.89 -6.39 2.05
N SER A 84 -4.12 -7.36 2.93
CA SER A 84 -3.07 -7.93 3.77
C SER A 84 -2.32 -9.08 3.09
N GLY A 85 -2.74 -9.48 1.88
CA GLY A 85 -2.15 -10.60 1.18
C GLY A 85 -2.49 -11.96 1.77
N GLY A 86 -3.54 -12.03 2.58
CA GLY A 86 -4.00 -13.27 3.25
C GLY A 86 -4.03 -13.10 4.76
N GLN A 87 -4.28 -14.21 5.48
CA GLN A 87 -4.50 -14.13 6.92
C GLN A 87 -3.26 -14.36 7.77
N LYS A 88 -2.24 -15.02 7.25
CA LYS A 88 -1.06 -15.40 8.03
C LYS A 88 -0.38 -14.20 8.71
N HIS A 89 -0.25 -13.10 7.99
CA HIS A 89 0.42 -11.90 8.51
C HIS A 89 -0.50 -10.68 8.55
N HIS A 90 -1.80 -10.90 8.62
CA HIS A 90 -2.81 -9.84 8.50
C HIS A 90 -2.53 -8.64 9.39
N ILE A 91 -2.31 -8.87 10.68
CA ILE A 91 -2.11 -7.80 11.67
C ILE A 91 -0.79 -7.08 11.41
N GLU A 92 0.27 -7.82 11.14
CA GLU A 92 1.60 -7.22 10.90
C GLU A 92 1.63 -6.38 9.63
N VAL A 93 1.02 -6.87 8.54
CA VAL A 93 0.92 -6.10 7.30
C VAL A 93 0.13 -4.81 7.52
N ALA A 94 -0.99 -4.89 8.25
CA ALA A 94 -1.79 -3.70 8.56
C ALA A 94 -0.96 -2.68 9.33
N LYS A 95 -0.17 -3.10 10.32
CA LYS A 95 0.70 -2.22 11.09
C LYS A 95 1.77 -1.57 10.21
N GLN A 96 2.42 -2.34 9.37
CA GLN A 96 3.48 -1.83 8.50
C GLN A 96 2.95 -0.81 7.50
N LYS A 97 1.79 -1.08 6.92
CA LYS A 97 1.15 -0.14 5.99
C LYS A 97 0.74 1.14 6.69
N GLN A 98 0.26 1.06 7.93
CA GLN A 98 -0.06 2.25 8.72
C GLN A 98 1.21 3.06 9.04
N VAL A 99 2.32 2.40 9.36
CA VAL A 99 3.61 3.08 9.57
C VAL A 99 4.02 3.84 8.30
N TRP A 100 3.85 3.23 7.13
CA TRP A 100 4.15 3.90 5.88
C TRP A 100 3.31 5.16 5.69
N LEU A 101 1.99 5.05 5.92
CA LEU A 101 1.08 6.20 5.82
C LEU A 101 1.49 7.31 6.79
N ASP A 102 1.77 6.95 8.03
CA ASP A 102 2.19 7.91 9.06
C ASP A 102 3.50 8.59 8.68
N SER A 103 4.46 7.85 8.13
CA SER A 103 5.76 8.39 7.72
C SER A 103 5.64 9.38 6.56
N LYS A 104 4.59 9.29 5.76
CA LYS A 104 4.32 10.20 4.64
C LYS A 104 3.39 11.36 5.03
N GLY A 105 3.00 11.44 6.29
CA GLY A 105 2.09 12.49 6.76
C GLY A 105 0.65 12.32 6.26
N ILE A 106 0.27 11.12 5.88
CA ILE A 106 -1.07 10.83 5.39
C ILE A 106 -2.01 10.60 6.56
N LEU A 107 -3.08 11.40 6.65
CA LEU A 107 -4.00 11.34 7.78
C LEU A 107 -5.07 10.24 7.66
N PHE A 108 -5.25 9.69 6.47
CA PHE A 108 -6.22 8.63 6.25
C PHE A 108 -5.66 7.30 6.78
N LYS A 109 -6.48 6.53 7.48
CA LYS A 109 -6.06 5.27 8.08
C LYS A 109 -6.14 4.12 7.08
N ALA A 110 -5.22 3.16 7.21
CA ALA A 110 -5.27 1.94 6.41
C ALA A 110 -6.44 1.07 6.87
N ASN A 111 -7.28 0.69 5.91
CA ASN A 111 -8.37 -0.25 6.15
C ASN A 111 -8.03 -1.55 5.42
N VAL A 112 -7.60 -2.51 6.18
CA VAL A 112 -7.07 -3.78 5.68
C VAL A 112 -8.09 -4.90 5.88
#